data_a0a9b712ac258e803912643378764251
#
_entry.id   a0a9b712ac258e803912643378764251
#
_cell.length_a   1.000
_cell.length_b   1.000
_cell.length_c   1.000
_cell.angle_alpha   90.00
_cell.angle_beta   90.00
_cell.angle_gamma   90.00
#
_symmetry.space_group_name_H-M   'P 1'
#
loop_
_entity.id
_entity.type
_entity.pdbx_description
1 polymer ?
#
loop_
_entity_poly.entity_id
_entity_poly.type
_entity_poly.pdbx_seq_one_letter_code
_entity_poly.pdbx_strand_id
1 'polypeptide(L)'
;MEPRQIIQDIEKSASLPQGRGDRFAGYAVIGLPFRSGHVLAMRRFPASSLGPGYTSVWHRSPDGNWTFYSTVSPEQGCARYFGAEIQRNIVAPIDIVWTGPARFRVL
;
A
#
# COMPACT_ATOMS: atom_id res chain seq x y z
N MET A 1 -15.34 -14.29 -10.23
CA MET A 1 -15.57 -12.88 -9.82
C MET A 1 -14.40 -12.04 -10.30
N GLU A 2 -14.69 -10.89 -10.86
CA GLU A 2 -13.65 -10.01 -11.39
C GLU A 2 -12.81 -9.39 -10.28
N PRO A 3 -11.49 -9.20 -10.48
CA PRO A 3 -10.64 -8.55 -9.47
C PRO A 3 -11.14 -7.20 -9.01
N ARG A 4 -11.64 -6.35 -9.91
CA ARG A 4 -12.22 -5.06 -9.57
C ARG A 4 -13.37 -5.19 -8.58
N GLN A 5 -14.28 -6.14 -8.81
CA GLN A 5 -15.42 -6.36 -7.92
C GLN A 5 -14.99 -6.83 -6.54
N ILE A 6 -14.05 -7.75 -6.46
CA ILE A 6 -13.51 -8.25 -5.19
C ILE A 6 -12.90 -7.11 -4.39
N ILE A 7 -12.11 -6.25 -5.03
CA ILE A 7 -11.42 -5.15 -4.36
C ILE A 7 -12.40 -4.06 -3.95
N GLN A 8 -13.40 -3.75 -4.79
CA GLN A 8 -14.43 -2.79 -4.42
C GLN A 8 -15.25 -3.25 -3.22
N ASP A 9 -15.51 -4.57 -3.11
CA ASP A 9 -16.18 -5.13 -1.95
C ASP A 9 -15.31 -5.02 -0.70
N ILE A 10 -13.99 -5.26 -0.81
CA ILE A 10 -13.05 -5.06 0.30
C ILE A 10 -13.03 -3.59 0.74
N GLU A 11 -12.99 -2.65 -0.19
CA GLU A 11 -13.02 -1.21 0.12
C GLU A 11 -14.25 -0.81 0.94
N LYS A 12 -15.41 -1.39 0.62
CA LYS A 12 -16.67 -1.08 1.30
C LYS A 12 -16.82 -1.76 2.65
N SER A 13 -16.31 -2.97 2.80
CA SER A 13 -16.56 -3.82 3.95
C SER A 13 -15.35 -4.07 4.83
N ALA A 14 -14.19 -3.49 4.52
CA ALA A 14 -13.00 -3.67 5.32
C ALA A 14 -13.23 -3.22 6.76
N SER A 15 -12.95 -4.10 7.70
CA SER A 15 -13.03 -3.81 9.13
C SER A 15 -11.84 -4.42 9.83
N LEU A 16 -11.45 -3.80 10.95
CA LEU A 16 -10.33 -4.31 11.72
C LEU A 16 -10.73 -5.57 12.48
N PRO A 17 -9.87 -6.61 12.49
CA PRO A 17 -10.08 -7.75 13.36
C PRO A 17 -10.03 -7.31 14.82
N GLN A 18 -10.75 -8.00 15.66
CA GLN A 18 -10.68 -7.78 17.12
C GLN A 18 -9.28 -8.14 17.62
N GLY A 19 -8.80 -7.41 18.59
CA GLY A 19 -7.51 -7.68 19.19
C GLY A 19 -6.82 -6.43 19.71
N ARG A 20 -5.64 -6.64 20.28
CA ARG A 20 -4.75 -5.59 20.74
C ARG A 20 -3.59 -5.45 19.77
N GLY A 21 -2.92 -4.30 19.80
CA GLY A 21 -1.81 -4.00 18.92
C GLY A 21 -2.23 -3.45 17.58
N ASP A 22 -1.28 -3.34 16.68
CA ASP A 22 -1.49 -2.69 15.39
C ASP A 22 -2.20 -3.64 14.42
N ARG A 23 -3.24 -3.15 13.78
CA ARG A 23 -4.10 -3.94 12.90
C ARG A 23 -4.40 -3.18 11.62
N PHE A 24 -4.42 -3.92 10.50
CA PHE A 24 -4.70 -3.38 9.17
C PHE A 24 -5.62 -4.35 8.43
N ALA A 25 -6.50 -3.81 7.60
CA ALA A 25 -7.34 -4.62 6.73
C ALA A 25 -7.38 -3.99 5.34
N GLY A 26 -7.17 -4.80 4.31
CA GLY A 26 -7.15 -4.33 2.93
C GLY A 26 -6.55 -5.33 1.96
N TYR A 27 -5.83 -4.81 0.96
CA TYR A 27 -5.26 -5.62 -0.11
C TYR A 27 -3.91 -5.06 -0.56
N ALA A 28 -3.17 -5.86 -1.31
CA ALA A 28 -1.83 -5.48 -1.76
C ALA A 28 -1.47 -6.10 -3.10
N VAL A 29 -0.54 -5.43 -3.79
CA VAL A 29 0.32 -6.04 -4.80
C VAL A 29 1.67 -6.24 -4.14
N ILE A 30 2.06 -7.49 -3.88
CA ILE A 30 3.16 -7.84 -2.97
C ILE A 30 4.52 -7.42 -3.53
N GLY A 31 4.73 -7.56 -4.84
CA GLY A 31 5.97 -7.12 -5.47
C GLY A 31 5.98 -7.37 -6.96
N LEU A 32 6.44 -6.37 -7.73
CA LEU A 32 6.56 -6.44 -9.18
C LEU A 32 8.01 -6.12 -9.53
N PRO A 33 8.83 -7.15 -9.86
CA PRO A 33 10.20 -6.91 -10.34
C PRO A 33 10.17 -6.55 -11.82
N PHE A 34 11.05 -5.64 -12.22
CA PHE A 34 11.24 -5.22 -13.60
C PHE A 34 12.66 -5.55 -14.07
N ARG A 35 12.83 -5.76 -15.37
CA ARG A 35 14.16 -6.03 -15.96
C ARG A 35 15.16 -4.91 -15.73
N SER A 36 14.69 -3.68 -15.58
CA SER A 36 15.51 -2.52 -15.23
C SER A 36 16.12 -2.60 -13.82
N GLY A 37 15.71 -3.57 -13.00
CA GLY A 37 16.16 -3.72 -11.62
C GLY A 37 15.30 -3.01 -10.59
N HIS A 38 14.27 -2.29 -11.01
CA HIS A 38 13.30 -1.69 -10.10
C HIS A 38 12.32 -2.73 -9.57
N VAL A 39 11.88 -2.54 -8.33
CA VAL A 39 10.81 -3.34 -7.72
C VAL A 39 9.75 -2.39 -7.18
N LEU A 40 8.48 -2.68 -7.46
CA LEU A 40 7.35 -1.93 -6.94
C LEU A 40 6.43 -2.83 -6.14
N ALA A 41 5.89 -2.31 -5.05
CA ALA A 41 4.83 -2.94 -4.28
C ALA A 41 3.82 -1.88 -3.88
N MET A 42 2.56 -2.26 -3.71
CA MET A 42 1.50 -1.37 -3.29
C MET A 42 0.68 -2.04 -2.19
N ARG A 43 0.27 -1.26 -1.20
CA ARG A 43 -0.64 -1.70 -0.14
C ARG A 43 -1.74 -0.67 0.03
N ARG A 44 -2.97 -1.16 0.08
CA ARG A 44 -4.14 -0.35 0.38
C ARG A 44 -4.86 -0.93 1.59
N PHE A 45 -4.92 -0.16 2.66
CA PHE A 45 -5.63 -0.53 3.88
C PHE A 45 -6.74 0.49 4.15
N PRO A 46 -7.99 0.21 3.73
CA PRO A 46 -9.12 1.08 4.06
C PRO A 46 -9.36 1.19 5.57
N ALA A 47 -8.94 0.19 6.35
CA ALA A 47 -9.06 0.20 7.80
C ALA A 47 -7.70 0.00 8.46
N SER A 48 -7.39 0.84 9.46
CA SER A 48 -6.13 0.81 10.20
C SER A 48 -6.37 1.21 11.65
N SER A 49 -5.70 0.54 12.59
CA SER A 49 -5.74 0.90 14.01
C SER A 49 -4.85 2.09 14.36
N LEU A 50 -3.94 2.48 13.49
CA LEU A 50 -2.97 3.56 13.72
C LEU A 50 -3.50 4.95 13.32
N GLY A 51 -4.62 4.99 12.59
CA GLY A 51 -5.18 6.25 12.09
C GLY A 51 -6.12 6.01 10.93
N PRO A 52 -6.26 6.96 9.98
CA PRO A 52 -7.11 6.77 8.82
C PRO A 52 -6.61 5.64 7.93
N GLY A 53 -7.48 5.10 7.10
CA GLY A 53 -7.07 4.21 6.03
C GLY A 53 -6.03 4.86 5.13
N TYR A 54 -5.15 4.09 4.52
CA TYR A 54 -4.07 4.65 3.71
C TYR A 54 -3.71 3.76 2.52
N THR A 55 -3.01 4.39 1.56
CA THR A 55 -2.39 3.71 0.42
C THR A 55 -0.89 3.99 0.46
N SER A 56 -0.08 2.98 0.20
CA SER A 56 1.36 3.14 0.10
C SER A 56 1.91 2.46 -1.14
N VAL A 57 2.98 3.03 -1.69
CA VAL A 57 3.76 2.45 -2.78
C VAL A 57 5.21 2.36 -2.30
N TRP A 58 5.78 1.18 -2.42
CA TRP A 58 7.15 0.90 -2.05
C TRP A 58 7.97 0.71 -3.32
N HIS A 59 9.03 1.48 -3.43
CA HIS A 59 9.92 1.43 -4.59
C HIS A 59 11.34 1.10 -4.16
N ARG A 60 11.89 0.03 -4.72
CA ARG A 60 13.30 -0.30 -4.60
C ARG A 60 14.00 0.03 -5.91
N SER A 61 15.01 0.87 -5.86
CA SER A 61 15.83 1.20 -7.04
C SER A 61 16.82 0.05 -7.33
N PRO A 62 17.41 0.01 -8.55
CA PRO A 62 18.36 -1.04 -8.91
C PRO A 62 19.58 -1.15 -7.99
N ASP A 63 19.97 -0.05 -7.35
CA ASP A 63 21.07 -0.01 -6.38
C ASP A 63 20.67 -0.39 -4.95
N GLY A 64 19.42 -0.84 -4.76
CA GLY A 64 18.95 -1.38 -3.50
C GLY A 64 18.36 -0.39 -2.52
N ASN A 65 18.12 0.86 -2.92
CA ASN A 65 17.55 1.87 -2.06
C ASN A 65 16.03 1.84 -2.09
N TRP A 66 15.43 1.84 -0.90
CA TRP A 66 13.98 1.85 -0.73
C TRP A 66 13.44 3.26 -0.52
N THR A 67 12.39 3.60 -1.25
CA THR A 67 11.59 4.79 -1.05
C THR A 67 10.15 4.37 -0.79
N PHE A 68 9.55 4.88 0.28
CA PHE A 68 8.15 4.63 0.61
C PHE A 68 7.35 5.89 0.34
N TYR A 69 6.34 5.76 -0.52
CA TYR A 69 5.32 6.77 -0.75
C TYR A 69 4.07 6.36 0.01
N SER A 70 3.46 7.26 0.74
CA SER A 70 2.28 6.96 1.55
C SER A 70 1.36 8.17 1.64
N THR A 71 0.07 7.90 1.76
CA THR A 71 -0.93 8.94 2.01
C THR A 71 -0.98 9.38 3.47
N VAL A 72 -0.26 8.70 4.36
CA VAL A 72 -0.17 9.02 5.78
C VAL A 72 1.29 9.13 6.22
N SER A 73 1.53 9.70 7.40
CA SER A 73 2.88 9.75 7.96
C SER A 73 3.41 8.34 8.29
N PRO A 74 4.75 8.15 8.38
CA PRO A 74 5.33 6.83 8.64
C PRO A 74 4.79 6.15 9.90
N GLU A 75 4.47 6.91 10.94
CA GLU A 75 3.95 6.37 12.21
C GLU A 75 2.57 5.75 12.07
N GLN A 76 1.80 6.15 11.05
CA GLN A 76 0.44 5.68 10.81
C GLN A 76 0.35 4.54 9.79
N GLY A 77 1.47 4.01 9.33
CA GLY A 77 1.50 2.98 8.30
C GLY A 77 2.60 1.96 8.50
N CYS A 78 2.75 1.06 7.52
CA CYS A 78 3.73 -0.02 7.55
C CYS A 78 5.18 0.48 7.66
N ALA A 79 5.49 1.68 7.18
CA ALA A 79 6.83 2.26 7.26
C ALA A 79 7.32 2.37 8.72
N ARG A 80 6.42 2.40 9.68
CA ARG A 80 6.74 2.36 11.12
C ARG A 80 7.64 1.19 11.50
N TYR A 81 7.48 0.03 10.83
CA TYR A 81 8.20 -1.19 11.17
C TYR A 81 9.49 -1.38 10.37
N PHE A 82 9.67 -0.62 9.29
CA PHE A 82 10.76 -0.82 8.35
C PHE A 82 11.67 0.41 8.24
N GLY A 83 11.61 1.31 9.22
CA GLY A 83 12.30 2.61 9.16
C GLY A 83 13.81 2.52 8.92
N ALA A 84 14.48 1.49 9.47
CA ALA A 84 15.93 1.32 9.31
C ALA A 84 16.34 0.94 7.87
N GLU A 85 15.42 0.40 7.06
CA GLU A 85 15.68 -0.07 5.71
C GLU A 85 15.25 0.94 4.64
N ILE A 86 14.55 1.99 5.04
CA ILE A 86 13.99 2.98 4.13
C ILE A 86 14.88 4.20 4.08
N GLN A 87 15.35 4.56 2.88
CA GLN A 87 16.15 5.78 2.67
C GLN A 87 15.30 7.04 2.61
N ARG A 88 14.06 6.94 2.11
CA ARG A 88 13.17 8.09 1.98
C ARG A 88 11.73 7.68 2.29
N ASN A 89 11.04 8.54 3.04
CA ASN A 89 9.59 8.48 3.23
C ASN A 89 8.98 9.75 2.65
N ILE A 90 8.01 9.58 1.74
CA ILE A 90 7.34 10.68 1.06
C ILE A 90 5.84 10.56 1.34
N VAL A 91 5.25 11.57 1.96
CA VAL A 91 3.80 11.66 2.13
C VAL A 91 3.23 12.39 0.92
N ALA A 92 2.33 11.72 0.20
CA ALA A 92 1.73 12.25 -1.02
C ALA A 92 0.36 11.64 -1.26
N PRO A 93 -0.54 12.31 -2.01
CA PRO A 93 -1.78 11.67 -2.42
C PRO A 93 -1.48 10.54 -3.41
N ILE A 94 -2.18 9.42 -3.25
CA ILE A 94 -2.07 8.25 -4.12
C ILE A 94 -3.48 7.78 -4.45
N ASP A 95 -3.80 7.73 -5.74
CA ASP A 95 -5.10 7.31 -6.23
C ASP A 95 -5.01 5.98 -6.97
N ILE A 96 -5.99 5.11 -6.75
CA ILE A 96 -6.14 3.86 -7.49
C ILE A 96 -7.34 4.04 -8.43
N VAL A 97 -7.08 4.01 -9.72
CA VAL A 97 -8.09 4.24 -10.75
C VAL A 97 -8.26 2.97 -11.59
N TRP A 98 -9.44 2.39 -11.54
CA TRP A 98 -9.77 1.21 -12.32
C TRP A 98 -10.02 1.57 -13.79
N THR A 99 -9.29 0.93 -14.70
CA THR A 99 -9.42 1.13 -16.15
C THR A 99 -10.07 -0.06 -16.84
N GLY A 100 -10.41 -1.11 -16.09
CA GLY A 100 -11.10 -2.30 -16.59
C GLY A 100 -11.38 -3.27 -15.44
N PRO A 101 -12.01 -4.43 -15.72
CA PRO A 101 -12.36 -5.40 -14.68
C PRO A 101 -11.16 -6.00 -13.94
N ALA A 102 -9.97 -5.97 -14.57
CA ALA A 102 -8.73 -6.53 -14.02
C ALA A 102 -7.54 -5.57 -14.21
N ARG A 103 -7.79 -4.28 -14.46
CA ARG A 103 -6.74 -3.27 -14.66
C ARG A 103 -7.01 -2.04 -13.80
N PHE A 104 -5.94 -1.51 -13.23
CA PHE A 104 -5.97 -0.24 -12.52
C PHE A 104 -4.65 0.51 -12.69
N ARG A 105 -4.72 1.81 -12.43
CA ARG A 105 -3.54 2.68 -12.35
C ARG A 105 -3.37 3.16 -10.92
N VAL A 106 -2.14 3.32 -10.52
CA VAL A 106 -1.76 3.98 -9.26
C VAL A 106 -1.11 5.32 -9.64
N LEU A 107 -1.73 6.40 -9.19
CA LEU A 107 -1.33 7.76 -9.57
C LEU A 107 -0.77 8.53 -8.39
#